data_325ad0c476a921ff5c39c19301223756
#
_entry.id   325ad0c476a921ff5c39c19301223756
#
_cell.length_a   1.000
_cell.length_b   1.000
_cell.length_c   1.000
_cell.angle_alpha   90.00
_cell.angle_beta   90.00
_cell.angle_gamma   90.00
#
_symmetry.space_group_name_H-M   'P 1'
#
loop_
_entity.id
_entity.type
_entity.pdbx_description
1 polymer ?
#
loop_
_entity_poly.entity_id
_entity_poly.type
_entity_poly.pdbx_seq_one_letter_code
_entity_poly.pdbx_strand_id
1 'polypeptide(L)'
;PVFSKNGFPDWIGTMTTITDLSLENCGLTTVPASLDGLINLTSLNLWGNPDLNGKLPEKLLEKYNNNSLRVDIESDSDFVPDGILLKITPGYISTFSAAGDTCRLTVESNTDWVVEISEGDSEYIHFSRTTGNGNATVILTVDANQGIEEYNNSRYFNFSFIAGSHRRDFYVYQPYEQVILKPVWWNQLGERYLGEYSAIKYRLIIEITGRTEFNTTEKMIEAAKTLKNYLAENPVYDENGQLITVPYAG
;
A
#
# COMPACT_ATOMS: atom_id res chain seq x y z
N PRO A 1 13.07 -3.75 40.76
CA PRO A 1 12.21 -3.21 41.80
C PRO A 1 10.95 -2.67 41.17
N VAL A 2 9.78 -3.22 41.60
CA VAL A 2 8.48 -2.76 41.09
C VAL A 2 8.15 -1.46 41.83
N PHE A 3 8.20 -0.32 41.11
CA PHE A 3 7.86 0.99 41.68
C PHE A 3 6.36 1.25 41.81
N SER A 4 5.50 0.28 41.44
CA SER A 4 4.06 0.42 41.32
C SER A 4 3.27 0.66 42.61
N LYS A 5 3.84 0.45 43.79
CA LYS A 5 3.13 0.63 45.07
C LYS A 5 3.44 1.93 45.84
N ASN A 6 4.56 2.58 45.58
CA ASN A 6 4.98 3.80 46.29
C ASN A 6 5.29 4.99 45.39
N GLY A 7 4.98 4.90 44.08
CA GLY A 7 5.35 5.91 43.12
C GLY A 7 6.85 5.91 42.77
N PHE A 8 7.17 6.49 41.65
CA PHE A 8 8.57 6.71 41.23
C PHE A 8 9.15 7.87 42.06
N PRO A 9 10.37 7.71 42.62
CA PRO A 9 10.90 8.71 43.55
C PRO A 9 11.27 10.02 42.82
N ASP A 10 10.63 11.11 43.21
CA ASP A 10 10.81 12.43 42.57
C ASP A 10 12.25 12.99 42.65
N TRP A 11 13.01 12.53 43.68
CA TRP A 11 14.41 12.97 43.86
C TRP A 11 15.32 12.54 42.72
N ILE A 12 14.96 11.52 41.90
CA ILE A 12 15.76 11.10 40.75
C ILE A 12 15.98 12.29 39.79
N GLY A 13 14.98 13.17 39.59
CA GLY A 13 15.12 14.34 38.76
C GLY A 13 16.18 15.35 39.22
N THR A 14 16.70 15.21 40.47
CA THR A 14 17.79 16.06 40.95
C THR A 14 19.18 15.52 40.58
N MET A 15 19.26 14.29 40.02
CA MET A 15 20.54 13.64 39.68
C MET A 15 21.00 14.10 38.28
N THR A 16 21.34 15.39 38.17
CA THR A 16 21.63 16.03 36.87
C THR A 16 22.87 15.50 36.14
N THR A 17 23.68 14.66 36.76
CA THR A 17 24.88 14.03 36.18
C THR A 17 24.57 12.76 35.41
N ILE A 18 23.34 12.22 35.50
CA ILE A 18 22.95 11.00 34.81
C ILE A 18 22.83 11.31 33.30
N THR A 19 23.54 10.52 32.48
CA THR A 19 23.49 10.52 31.02
C THR A 19 22.71 9.34 30.47
N ASP A 20 22.72 8.22 31.20
CA ASP A 20 22.10 6.95 30.79
C ASP A 20 21.25 6.43 31.95
N LEU A 21 19.98 6.16 31.70
CA LEU A 21 19.04 5.63 32.69
C LEU A 21 18.33 4.39 32.13
N SER A 22 18.44 3.29 32.85
CA SER A 22 17.64 2.11 32.57
C SER A 22 16.52 1.96 33.59
N LEU A 23 15.29 1.91 33.06
CA LEU A 23 14.06 1.60 33.79
C LEU A 23 13.43 0.31 33.27
N GLU A 24 14.26 -0.58 32.73
CA GLU A 24 13.85 -1.87 32.20
C GLU A 24 13.17 -2.74 33.26
N ASN A 25 12.05 -3.38 32.92
CA ASN A 25 11.28 -4.26 33.80
C ASN A 25 10.87 -3.62 35.13
N CYS A 26 10.59 -2.33 35.15
CA CYS A 26 10.24 -1.59 36.37
C CYS A 26 8.74 -1.53 36.67
N GLY A 27 7.89 -2.08 35.80
CA GLY A 27 6.42 -2.04 35.92
C GLY A 27 5.85 -0.64 35.83
N LEU A 28 6.44 0.18 34.97
CA LEU A 28 5.96 1.52 34.71
C LEU A 28 4.68 1.48 33.89
N THR A 29 3.74 2.34 34.23
CA THR A 29 2.54 2.61 33.44
C THR A 29 2.61 3.95 32.70
N THR A 30 3.46 4.86 33.18
CA THR A 30 3.76 6.14 32.53
C THR A 30 5.21 6.54 32.82
N VAL A 31 5.80 7.38 31.99
CA VAL A 31 7.12 7.96 32.26
C VAL A 31 6.98 9.06 33.31
N PRO A 32 7.68 8.96 34.45
CA PRO A 32 7.55 9.93 35.53
C PRO A 32 7.97 11.33 35.14
N ALA A 33 7.15 12.34 35.48
CA ALA A 33 7.44 13.75 35.16
C ALA A 33 8.73 14.27 35.83
N SER A 34 9.13 13.66 36.96
CA SER A 34 10.38 14.02 37.65
C SER A 34 11.62 13.80 36.78
N LEU A 35 11.56 12.91 35.76
CA LEU A 35 12.69 12.68 34.84
C LEU A 35 13.04 13.92 34.00
N ASP A 36 12.16 14.90 33.87
CA ASP A 36 12.45 16.20 33.23
C ASP A 36 13.61 16.97 33.91
N GLY A 37 13.92 16.63 35.17
CA GLY A 37 15.06 17.18 35.87
C GLY A 37 16.41 16.63 35.42
N LEU A 38 16.45 15.52 34.66
CA LEU A 38 17.67 14.88 34.17
C LEU A 38 18.20 15.61 32.92
N ILE A 39 18.72 16.82 33.12
CA ILE A 39 19.11 17.73 32.03
C ILE A 39 20.20 17.16 31.10
N ASN A 40 21.04 16.25 31.58
CA ASN A 40 22.13 15.62 30.81
C ASN A 40 21.78 14.22 30.30
N LEU A 41 20.54 13.75 30.48
CA LEU A 41 20.12 12.43 30.00
C LEU A 41 20.17 12.39 28.47
N THR A 42 20.86 11.38 27.91
CA THR A 42 21.01 11.13 26.47
C THR A 42 20.48 9.75 26.06
N SER A 43 20.29 8.84 27.01
CA SER A 43 19.77 7.50 26.76
C SER A 43 18.78 7.09 27.86
N LEU A 44 17.58 6.63 27.46
CA LEU A 44 16.53 6.14 28.34
C LEU A 44 16.05 4.78 27.85
N ASN A 45 16.30 3.73 28.64
CA ASN A 45 15.78 2.39 28.36
C ASN A 45 14.50 2.13 29.16
N LEU A 46 13.39 1.87 28.43
CA LEU A 46 12.05 1.60 28.98
C LEU A 46 11.56 0.18 28.67
N TRP A 47 12.43 -0.71 28.18
CA TRP A 47 12.09 -2.11 27.82
C TRP A 47 11.43 -2.88 28.98
N GLY A 48 10.56 -3.84 28.65
CA GLY A 48 9.94 -4.72 29.64
C GLY A 48 8.91 -4.02 30.55
N ASN A 49 8.28 -2.94 30.08
CA ASN A 49 7.17 -2.26 30.75
C ASN A 49 5.89 -2.39 29.93
N PRO A 50 5.22 -3.57 29.94
CA PRO A 50 4.12 -3.87 29.01
C PRO A 50 2.88 -2.98 29.20
N ASP A 51 2.70 -2.40 30.39
CA ASP A 51 1.59 -1.50 30.69
C ASP A 51 1.95 -0.01 30.47
N LEU A 52 3.15 0.26 29.97
CA LEU A 52 3.61 1.63 29.72
C LEU A 52 2.79 2.26 28.59
N ASN A 53 2.24 3.44 28.85
CA ASN A 53 1.46 4.21 27.90
C ASN A 53 1.74 5.71 28.03
N GLY A 54 1.12 6.51 27.12
CA GLY A 54 1.28 7.96 27.11
C GLY A 54 2.51 8.42 26.33
N LYS A 55 3.09 9.53 26.75
CA LYS A 55 4.22 10.19 26.10
C LYS A 55 5.31 10.57 27.10
N LEU A 56 6.45 11.03 26.59
CA LEU A 56 7.51 11.60 27.38
C LEU A 56 7.05 12.90 28.10
N PRO A 57 7.57 13.17 29.30
CA PRO A 57 7.53 14.49 29.92
C PRO A 57 8.10 15.57 28.99
N GLU A 58 7.73 16.83 29.23
CA GLU A 58 7.92 17.93 28.27
C GLU A 58 9.37 18.16 27.84
N LYS A 59 10.30 18.19 28.81
CA LYS A 59 11.72 18.44 28.48
C LYS A 59 12.42 17.24 27.85
N LEU A 60 12.02 16.02 28.27
CA LEU A 60 12.52 14.81 27.62
C LEU A 60 11.95 14.67 26.19
N LEU A 61 10.71 15.08 25.98
CA LEU A 61 10.10 15.15 24.66
C LEU A 61 10.84 16.14 23.74
N GLU A 62 11.19 17.32 24.23
CA GLU A 62 12.00 18.28 23.50
C GLU A 62 13.36 17.70 23.08
N LYS A 63 14.03 16.99 24.00
CA LYS A 63 15.30 16.31 23.72
C LYS A 63 15.15 15.15 22.73
N TYR A 64 14.05 14.42 22.78
CA TYR A 64 13.73 13.34 21.84
C TYR A 64 13.51 13.92 20.43
N ASN A 65 12.71 14.97 20.31
CA ASN A 65 12.39 15.60 19.02
C ASN A 65 13.60 16.24 18.32
N ASN A 66 14.59 16.71 19.10
CA ASN A 66 15.83 17.28 18.55
C ASN A 66 16.98 16.25 18.42
N ASN A 67 16.68 14.95 18.58
CA ASN A 67 17.61 13.82 18.51
C ASN A 67 18.74 13.85 19.58
N SER A 68 18.56 14.55 20.69
CA SER A 68 19.53 14.55 21.80
C SER A 68 19.20 13.55 22.90
N LEU A 69 18.09 12.81 22.79
CA LEU A 69 17.69 11.73 23.66
C LEU A 69 17.31 10.50 22.81
N ARG A 70 17.99 9.38 23.07
CA ARG A 70 17.57 8.06 22.58
C ARG A 70 16.63 7.43 23.59
N VAL A 71 15.52 6.86 23.10
CA VAL A 71 14.56 6.11 23.91
C VAL A 71 14.42 4.71 23.33
N ASP A 72 14.73 3.69 24.16
CA ASP A 72 14.59 2.28 23.81
C ASP A 72 13.30 1.73 24.42
N ILE A 73 12.38 1.26 23.56
CA ILE A 73 11.08 0.67 23.91
C ILE A 73 10.83 -0.59 23.09
N GLU A 74 9.86 -1.40 23.49
CA GLU A 74 9.40 -2.54 22.70
C GLU A 74 8.63 -2.06 21.46
N SER A 75 8.75 -2.81 20.36
CA SER A 75 8.15 -2.46 19.06
C SER A 75 6.61 -2.50 19.06
N ASP A 76 6.01 -3.23 20.00
CA ASP A 76 4.56 -3.41 20.18
C ASP A 76 4.01 -2.64 21.41
N SER A 77 4.82 -1.77 21.98
CA SER A 77 4.42 -0.92 23.12
C SER A 77 3.35 0.09 22.71
N ASP A 78 2.36 0.31 23.59
CA ASP A 78 1.38 1.40 23.47
C ASP A 78 1.97 2.78 23.84
N PHE A 79 3.19 2.82 24.33
CA PHE A 79 3.90 4.06 24.63
C PHE A 79 4.44 4.70 23.35
N VAL A 80 4.07 5.95 23.14
CA VAL A 80 4.51 6.75 21.98
C VAL A 80 5.31 7.95 22.51
N PRO A 81 6.65 7.99 22.36
CA PRO A 81 7.52 8.99 22.98
C PRO A 81 7.09 10.44 22.76
N ASP A 82 6.69 10.81 21.54
CA ASP A 82 6.20 12.15 21.19
C ASP A 82 4.67 12.30 21.33
N GLY A 83 3.98 11.26 21.72
CA GLY A 83 2.53 11.26 21.89
C GLY A 83 1.74 11.25 20.59
N ILE A 84 2.40 11.05 19.45
CA ILE A 84 1.75 10.95 18.14
C ILE A 84 1.50 9.49 17.82
N LEU A 85 0.24 9.08 17.84
CA LEU A 85 -0.16 7.74 17.44
C LEU A 85 -0.37 7.69 15.91
N LEU A 86 0.29 6.73 15.27
CA LEU A 86 0.00 6.34 13.89
C LEU A 86 0.17 4.82 13.74
N LYS A 87 -0.94 4.12 13.67
CA LYS A 87 -0.98 2.67 13.43
C LYS A 87 -1.87 2.37 12.25
N ILE A 88 -1.38 1.54 11.35
CA ILE A 88 -2.09 1.12 10.13
C ILE A 88 -2.29 -0.39 10.18
N THR A 89 -3.54 -0.83 9.98
CA THR A 89 -3.88 -2.25 9.98
C THR A 89 -4.59 -2.60 8.66
N PRO A 90 -4.10 -3.62 7.91
CA PRO A 90 -2.89 -4.40 8.14
C PRO A 90 -1.62 -3.54 8.04
N GLY A 91 -0.62 -3.84 8.88
CA GLY A 91 0.67 -3.11 8.88
C GLY A 91 1.60 -3.49 7.72
N TYR A 92 1.19 -4.45 6.89
CA TYR A 92 1.95 -4.96 5.76
C TYR A 92 1.00 -5.49 4.68
N ILE A 93 1.31 -5.17 3.43
CA ILE A 93 0.65 -5.71 2.23
C ILE A 93 1.78 -6.23 1.34
N SER A 94 1.80 -7.54 1.03
CA SER A 94 2.88 -8.13 0.24
C SER A 94 2.67 -7.99 -1.25
N THR A 95 1.45 -8.24 -1.71
CA THR A 95 1.17 -8.40 -3.14
C THR A 95 -0.29 -8.06 -3.41
N PHE A 96 -0.54 -7.37 -4.52
CA PHE A 96 -1.86 -7.22 -5.11
C PHE A 96 -2.08 -8.25 -6.22
N SER A 97 -3.35 -8.53 -6.53
CA SER A 97 -3.73 -9.35 -7.67
C SER A 97 -3.45 -8.62 -8.99
N ALA A 98 -3.04 -9.36 -10.03
CA ALA A 98 -2.94 -8.81 -11.39
C ALA A 98 -4.29 -8.35 -11.95
N ALA A 99 -5.39 -8.95 -11.51
CA ALA A 99 -6.75 -8.58 -11.92
C ALA A 99 -7.25 -7.27 -11.27
N GLY A 100 -6.42 -6.63 -10.47
CA GLY A 100 -6.80 -5.53 -9.59
C GLY A 100 -7.18 -6.04 -8.21
N ASP A 101 -7.22 -5.14 -7.25
CA ASP A 101 -7.49 -5.50 -5.85
C ASP A 101 -8.12 -4.34 -5.08
N THR A 102 -8.70 -4.69 -3.94
CA THR A 102 -9.22 -3.70 -2.98
C THR A 102 -8.81 -4.10 -1.58
N CYS A 103 -8.07 -3.23 -0.91
CA CYS A 103 -7.61 -3.42 0.45
C CYS A 103 -8.26 -2.40 1.39
N ARG A 104 -8.74 -2.88 2.53
CA ARG A 104 -9.24 -2.03 3.60
C ARG A 104 -8.13 -1.79 4.61
N LEU A 105 -7.76 -0.52 4.80
CA LEU A 105 -6.79 -0.07 5.77
C LEU A 105 -7.52 0.65 6.91
N THR A 106 -7.24 0.25 8.14
CA THR A 106 -7.69 0.97 9.34
C THR A 106 -6.54 1.84 9.83
N VAL A 107 -6.79 3.13 9.94
CA VAL A 107 -5.88 4.11 10.53
C VAL A 107 -6.32 4.37 11.95
N GLU A 108 -5.43 4.14 12.90
CA GLU A 108 -5.56 4.57 14.29
C GLU A 108 -4.59 5.73 14.50
N SER A 109 -5.11 6.93 14.73
CA SER A 109 -4.31 8.13 14.94
C SER A 109 -4.99 9.06 15.93
N ASN A 110 -4.22 9.87 16.63
CA ASN A 110 -4.71 10.92 17.52
C ASN A 110 -4.45 12.34 16.97
N THR A 111 -4.03 12.45 15.73
CA THR A 111 -3.72 13.71 15.07
C THR A 111 -4.06 13.65 13.57
N ASP A 112 -3.78 14.73 12.86
CA ASP A 112 -3.87 14.78 11.39
C ASP A 112 -2.88 13.83 10.75
N TRP A 113 -3.29 13.20 9.65
CA TRP A 113 -2.45 12.34 8.85
C TRP A 113 -2.70 12.53 7.36
N VAL A 114 -1.69 12.20 6.56
CA VAL A 114 -1.75 12.24 5.10
C VAL A 114 -1.22 10.94 4.52
N VAL A 115 -1.66 10.62 3.30
CA VAL A 115 -1.08 9.55 2.47
C VAL A 115 -0.24 10.22 1.39
N GLU A 116 1.05 9.92 1.36
CA GLU A 116 1.93 10.24 0.25
C GLU A 116 2.03 9.04 -0.68
N ILE A 117 1.91 9.29 -1.98
CA ILE A 117 2.00 8.29 -3.04
C ILE A 117 3.19 8.67 -3.91
N SER A 118 4.04 7.70 -4.26
CA SER A 118 5.17 7.95 -5.15
C SER A 118 4.72 8.44 -6.53
N GLU A 119 5.56 9.26 -7.16
CA GLU A 119 5.28 9.80 -8.48
C GLU A 119 5.07 8.67 -9.50
N GLY A 120 3.98 8.76 -10.27
CA GLY A 120 3.56 7.73 -11.24
C GLY A 120 2.67 6.63 -10.66
N ASP A 121 2.74 6.33 -9.37
CA ASP A 121 1.92 5.26 -8.77
C ASP A 121 0.44 5.67 -8.66
N SER A 122 0.16 6.96 -8.52
CA SER A 122 -1.21 7.52 -8.43
C SER A 122 -2.06 7.30 -9.69
N GLU A 123 -1.45 6.88 -10.78
CA GLU A 123 -2.16 6.47 -12.00
C GLU A 123 -2.90 5.14 -11.81
N TYR A 124 -2.38 4.26 -10.95
CA TYR A 124 -2.83 2.87 -10.82
C TYR A 124 -3.38 2.51 -9.44
N ILE A 125 -3.09 3.31 -8.42
CA ILE A 125 -3.59 3.11 -7.06
C ILE A 125 -4.43 4.29 -6.60
N HIS A 126 -5.58 3.99 -6.01
CA HIS A 126 -6.58 4.99 -5.64
C HIS A 126 -7.00 4.82 -4.19
N PHE A 127 -6.89 5.88 -3.43
CA PHE A 127 -7.31 5.90 -2.03
C PHE A 127 -8.67 6.61 -1.90
N SER A 128 -9.58 6.04 -1.11
CA SER A 128 -10.89 6.67 -0.82
C SER A 128 -10.74 8.03 -0.14
N ARG A 129 -9.61 8.25 0.53
CA ARG A 129 -9.12 9.51 1.07
C ARG A 129 -7.61 9.47 1.26
N THR A 130 -6.95 10.60 1.08
CA THR A 130 -5.50 10.76 1.28
C THR A 130 -5.15 11.61 2.51
N THR A 131 -6.16 12.10 3.23
CA THR A 131 -5.98 12.87 4.47
C THR A 131 -7.05 12.51 5.49
N GLY A 132 -6.77 12.73 6.77
CA GLY A 132 -7.72 12.57 7.84
C GLY A 132 -7.24 13.16 9.15
N ASN A 133 -8.15 13.18 10.14
CA ASN A 133 -7.86 13.53 11.53
C ASN A 133 -8.39 12.40 12.40
N GLY A 134 -7.54 11.87 13.30
CA GLY A 134 -7.92 10.75 14.15
C GLY A 134 -8.12 9.43 13.40
N ASN A 135 -8.92 8.54 13.99
CA ASN A 135 -9.16 7.20 13.45
C ASN A 135 -10.01 7.24 12.17
N ALA A 136 -9.67 6.39 11.22
CA ALA A 136 -10.38 6.31 9.96
C ALA A 136 -10.28 4.92 9.31
N THR A 137 -11.18 4.67 8.37
CA THR A 137 -11.03 3.60 7.38
C THR A 137 -10.67 4.22 6.04
N VAL A 138 -9.66 3.66 5.39
CA VAL A 138 -9.22 4.02 4.04
C VAL A 138 -9.37 2.79 3.16
N ILE A 139 -10.01 2.95 2.02
CA ILE A 139 -10.07 1.90 0.99
C ILE A 139 -9.01 2.24 -0.05
N LEU A 140 -8.10 1.32 -0.26
CA LEU A 140 -7.13 1.33 -1.33
C LEU A 140 -7.63 0.41 -2.43
N THR A 141 -7.79 0.93 -3.63
CA THR A 141 -8.12 0.18 -4.84
C THR A 141 -6.95 0.22 -5.79
N VAL A 142 -6.64 -0.90 -6.39
CA VAL A 142 -5.54 -1.05 -7.35
C VAL A 142 -6.10 -1.53 -8.68
N ASP A 143 -5.76 -0.84 -9.75
CA ASP A 143 -6.19 -1.17 -11.10
C ASP A 143 -5.58 -2.49 -11.58
N ALA A 144 -6.25 -3.14 -12.52
CA ALA A 144 -5.74 -4.35 -13.13
C ALA A 144 -4.39 -4.09 -13.83
N ASN A 145 -3.47 -5.03 -13.69
CA ASN A 145 -2.19 -5.09 -14.40
C ASN A 145 -2.19 -6.30 -15.34
N GLN A 146 -3.12 -6.29 -16.27
CA GLN A 146 -3.32 -7.36 -17.24
C GLN A 146 -3.22 -6.79 -18.65
N GLY A 147 -2.69 -7.56 -19.57
CA GLY A 147 -2.60 -7.16 -20.97
C GLY A 147 -2.20 -8.28 -21.89
N ILE A 148 -2.18 -8.00 -23.18
CA ILE A 148 -1.83 -8.97 -24.22
C ILE A 148 -0.35 -8.95 -24.60
N GLU A 149 0.44 -8.10 -23.98
CA GLU A 149 1.87 -7.92 -24.28
C GLU A 149 2.69 -9.10 -23.71
N GLU A 150 3.72 -9.53 -24.43
CA GLU A 150 4.59 -10.62 -24.01
C GLU A 150 5.57 -10.22 -22.89
N TYR A 151 5.73 -8.92 -22.62
CA TYR A 151 6.70 -8.43 -21.67
C TYR A 151 6.10 -8.35 -20.26
N ASN A 152 6.89 -8.76 -19.28
CA ASN A 152 6.54 -8.66 -17.88
C ASN A 152 6.57 -7.19 -17.41
N ASN A 153 5.41 -6.57 -17.31
CA ASN A 153 5.21 -5.22 -16.82
C ASN A 153 4.73 -5.20 -15.36
N SER A 154 5.32 -6.04 -14.50
CA SER A 154 5.01 -6.01 -13.07
C SER A 154 5.23 -4.62 -12.47
N ARG A 155 4.39 -4.25 -11.52
CA ARG A 155 4.41 -2.93 -10.86
C ARG A 155 4.86 -3.07 -9.42
N TYR A 156 5.52 -2.02 -8.92
CA TYR A 156 5.87 -1.86 -7.52
C TYR A 156 5.32 -0.52 -7.05
N PHE A 157 4.48 -0.54 -6.04
CA PHE A 157 3.86 0.66 -5.50
C PHE A 157 4.53 1.04 -4.19
N ASN A 158 4.78 2.33 -4.04
CA ASN A 158 5.31 2.91 -2.81
C ASN A 158 4.37 4.00 -2.34
N PHE A 159 3.86 3.85 -1.12
CA PHE A 159 3.05 4.88 -0.47
C PHE A 159 3.29 4.87 1.03
N SER A 160 3.00 5.98 1.67
CA SER A 160 3.26 6.15 3.10
C SER A 160 2.12 6.88 3.77
N PHE A 161 1.79 6.44 4.99
CA PHE A 161 0.98 7.23 5.91
C PHE A 161 1.91 8.04 6.80
N ILE A 162 1.60 9.33 6.99
CA ILE A 162 2.40 10.27 7.76
C ILE A 162 1.52 11.01 8.74
N ALA A 163 1.94 11.06 10.01
CA ALA A 163 1.32 11.84 11.06
C ALA A 163 2.44 12.53 11.89
N GLY A 164 2.56 13.83 11.79
CA GLY A 164 3.66 14.56 12.41
C GLY A 164 5.02 14.04 11.96
N SER A 165 5.82 13.55 12.91
CA SER A 165 7.14 12.93 12.67
C SER A 165 7.06 11.45 12.29
N HIS A 166 5.91 10.82 12.45
CA HIS A 166 5.72 9.38 12.21
C HIS A 166 5.39 9.10 10.75
N ARG A 167 6.09 8.10 10.20
CA ARG A 167 5.91 7.63 8.84
C ARG A 167 5.76 6.12 8.82
N ARG A 168 4.77 5.61 8.10
CA ARG A 168 4.56 4.19 7.85
C ARG A 168 4.56 3.92 6.38
N ASP A 169 5.63 3.26 5.90
CA ASP A 169 5.87 2.97 4.49
C ASP A 169 5.27 1.62 4.10
N PHE A 170 4.74 1.55 2.88
CA PHE A 170 4.27 0.36 2.22
C PHE A 170 4.97 0.20 0.87
N TYR A 171 5.48 -1.01 0.63
CA TYR A 171 6.11 -1.43 -0.62
C TYR A 171 5.35 -2.65 -1.10
N VAL A 172 4.58 -2.51 -2.18
CA VAL A 172 3.66 -3.55 -2.62
C VAL A 172 3.94 -3.94 -4.05
N TYR A 173 4.03 -5.23 -4.30
CA TYR A 173 4.22 -5.80 -5.62
C TYR A 173 2.88 -6.12 -6.27
N GLN A 174 2.73 -5.84 -7.57
CA GLN A 174 1.63 -6.32 -8.39
C GLN A 174 2.19 -7.05 -9.60
N PRO A 175 1.94 -8.37 -9.76
CA PRO A 175 2.36 -9.08 -10.94
C PRO A 175 1.64 -8.56 -12.18
N TYR A 176 2.28 -8.71 -13.31
CA TYR A 176 1.62 -8.61 -14.60
C TYR A 176 1.04 -9.97 -14.98
N GLU A 177 -0.17 -9.99 -15.45
CA GLU A 177 -0.80 -11.19 -16.01
C GLU A 177 -1.05 -11.01 -17.50
N GLN A 178 -0.37 -11.82 -18.30
CA GLN A 178 -0.66 -11.86 -19.71
C GLN A 178 -2.03 -12.50 -19.94
N VAL A 179 -2.96 -11.72 -20.45
CA VAL A 179 -4.25 -12.25 -20.91
C VAL A 179 -4.03 -12.94 -22.24
N ILE A 180 -3.86 -14.24 -22.19
CA ILE A 180 -3.88 -15.08 -23.39
C ILE A 180 -5.34 -15.15 -23.83
N LEU A 181 -5.70 -14.33 -24.78
CA LEU A 181 -7.01 -14.42 -25.46
C LEU A 181 -7.03 -15.74 -26.23
N LYS A 182 -7.30 -16.85 -25.56
CA LYS A 182 -7.64 -18.09 -26.27
C LYS A 182 -8.93 -17.82 -26.99
N PRO A 183 -8.97 -17.92 -28.31
CA PRO A 183 -10.17 -17.68 -29.10
C PRO A 183 -11.13 -18.85 -28.93
N VAL A 184 -11.71 -19.01 -27.74
CA VAL A 184 -12.73 -20.05 -27.45
C VAL A 184 -13.90 -19.94 -28.43
N TRP A 185 -14.18 -18.73 -28.86
CA TRP A 185 -15.24 -18.46 -29.83
C TRP A 185 -14.87 -18.83 -31.28
N TRP A 186 -13.59 -18.85 -31.65
CA TRP A 186 -13.16 -19.36 -32.95
C TRP A 186 -13.41 -20.86 -33.09
N ASN A 187 -13.26 -21.63 -32.01
CA ASN A 187 -13.59 -23.05 -31.99
C ASN A 187 -15.10 -23.29 -32.19
N GLN A 188 -15.93 -22.33 -31.76
CA GLN A 188 -17.39 -22.40 -31.96
C GLN A 188 -17.80 -21.99 -33.38
N LEU A 189 -16.99 -21.17 -34.06
CA LEU A 189 -17.21 -20.73 -35.43
C LEU A 189 -16.52 -21.63 -36.49
N GLY A 190 -15.73 -22.62 -36.07
CA GLY A 190 -15.06 -23.59 -36.89
C GLY A 190 -13.53 -23.58 -36.79
N GLU A 191 -12.96 -24.73 -36.48
CA GLU A 191 -11.51 -24.93 -36.27
C GLU A 191 -10.62 -24.54 -37.45
N ARG A 192 -11.18 -24.35 -38.63
CA ARG A 192 -10.43 -24.08 -39.87
C ARG A 192 -9.71 -22.75 -39.89
N TYR A 193 -10.00 -21.85 -38.97
CA TYR A 193 -9.50 -20.47 -38.97
C TYR A 193 -8.60 -20.15 -37.78
N LEU A 194 -8.26 -21.14 -36.95
CA LEU A 194 -7.41 -20.99 -35.77
C LEU A 194 -5.90 -21.04 -36.05
N GLY A 195 -5.52 -21.35 -37.27
CA GLY A 195 -4.14 -21.29 -37.69
C GLY A 195 -3.62 -19.86 -37.61
N GLU A 196 -2.74 -19.58 -36.68
CA GLU A 196 -1.86 -18.41 -36.66
C GLU A 196 -2.53 -17.03 -36.57
N TYR A 197 -3.34 -16.79 -35.53
CA TYR A 197 -3.69 -15.42 -35.16
C TYR A 197 -2.54 -14.82 -34.35
N SER A 198 -1.81 -13.87 -34.97
CA SER A 198 -0.76 -13.12 -34.30
C SER A 198 -1.33 -12.22 -33.19
N ALA A 199 -0.50 -11.87 -32.20
CA ALA A 199 -0.85 -10.94 -31.11
C ALA A 199 -1.47 -9.62 -31.62
N ILE A 200 -1.08 -9.18 -32.82
CA ILE A 200 -1.62 -7.98 -33.49
C ILE A 200 -3.12 -8.08 -33.74
N LYS A 201 -3.65 -9.23 -34.14
CA LYS A 201 -5.08 -9.43 -34.42
C LYS A 201 -5.92 -9.33 -33.14
N TYR A 202 -5.44 -9.86 -32.05
CA TYR A 202 -6.11 -9.76 -30.72
C TYR A 202 -6.12 -8.34 -30.19
N ARG A 203 -5.00 -7.63 -30.33
CA ARG A 203 -4.90 -6.23 -29.95
C ARG A 203 -5.92 -5.38 -30.69
N LEU A 204 -6.10 -5.61 -32.00
CA LEU A 204 -7.10 -4.93 -32.80
C LEU A 204 -8.53 -5.19 -32.30
N ILE A 205 -8.85 -6.41 -31.91
CA ILE A 205 -10.19 -6.75 -31.37
C ILE A 205 -10.47 -5.95 -30.11
N ILE A 206 -9.52 -5.85 -29.19
CA ILE A 206 -9.66 -5.11 -27.93
C ILE A 206 -9.77 -3.61 -28.18
N GLU A 207 -8.87 -3.06 -29.00
CA GLU A 207 -8.83 -1.61 -29.28
C GLU A 207 -10.11 -1.12 -29.99
N ILE A 208 -10.65 -1.91 -30.93
CA ILE A 208 -11.82 -1.53 -31.69
C ILE A 208 -13.12 -1.80 -30.97
N THR A 209 -13.21 -2.94 -30.25
CA THR A 209 -14.46 -3.36 -29.61
C THR A 209 -14.57 -2.88 -28.17
N GLY A 210 -13.45 -2.47 -27.55
CA GLY A 210 -13.37 -2.12 -26.13
C GLY A 210 -13.73 -3.27 -25.19
N ARG A 211 -13.72 -4.52 -25.66
CA ARG A 211 -14.17 -5.68 -24.92
C ARG A 211 -13.02 -6.62 -24.61
N THR A 212 -12.84 -6.89 -23.37
CA THR A 212 -11.87 -7.87 -22.83
C THR A 212 -12.55 -9.20 -22.49
N GLU A 213 -13.90 -9.24 -22.40
CA GLU A 213 -14.66 -10.45 -22.07
C GLU A 213 -15.59 -10.89 -23.21
N PHE A 214 -15.41 -12.11 -23.66
CA PHE A 214 -16.21 -12.76 -24.70
C PHE A 214 -16.89 -14.02 -24.15
N ASN A 215 -17.58 -13.85 -23.02
CA ASN A 215 -18.13 -14.96 -22.25
C ASN A 215 -19.55 -15.42 -22.69
N THR A 216 -20.14 -14.73 -23.64
CA THR A 216 -21.42 -15.12 -24.24
C THR A 216 -21.38 -15.05 -25.77
N THR A 217 -22.19 -15.87 -26.42
CA THR A 217 -22.29 -15.90 -27.90
C THR A 217 -22.71 -14.54 -28.48
N GLU A 218 -23.62 -13.83 -27.80
CA GLU A 218 -24.11 -12.52 -28.22
C GLU A 218 -22.98 -11.49 -28.20
N LYS A 219 -22.18 -11.44 -27.13
CA LYS A 219 -21.04 -10.53 -27.02
C LYS A 219 -19.97 -10.81 -28.08
N MET A 220 -19.74 -12.07 -28.41
CA MET A 220 -18.82 -12.49 -29.48
C MET A 220 -19.30 -12.02 -30.85
N ILE A 221 -20.57 -12.24 -31.17
CA ILE A 221 -21.17 -11.82 -32.45
C ILE A 221 -21.12 -10.29 -32.59
N GLU A 222 -21.46 -9.57 -31.53
CA GLU A 222 -21.44 -8.10 -31.56
C GLU A 222 -20.02 -7.56 -31.74
N ALA A 223 -19.02 -8.12 -31.05
CA ALA A 223 -17.63 -7.75 -31.24
C ALA A 223 -17.13 -8.04 -32.66
N ALA A 224 -17.49 -9.22 -33.20
CA ALA A 224 -17.13 -9.60 -34.57
C ALA A 224 -17.74 -8.64 -35.60
N LYS A 225 -19.01 -8.24 -35.44
CA LYS A 225 -19.68 -7.26 -36.31
C LYS A 225 -19.01 -5.89 -36.24
N THR A 226 -18.70 -5.41 -35.04
CA THR A 226 -18.01 -4.13 -34.83
C THR A 226 -16.65 -4.13 -35.53
N LEU A 227 -15.86 -5.19 -35.33
CA LEU A 227 -14.55 -5.34 -35.96
C LEU A 227 -14.65 -5.42 -37.48
N LYS A 228 -15.62 -6.19 -38.03
CA LYS A 228 -15.83 -6.30 -39.46
C LYS A 228 -16.15 -4.94 -40.13
N ASN A 229 -17.04 -4.18 -39.48
CA ASN A 229 -17.41 -2.86 -40.01
C ASN A 229 -16.21 -1.91 -39.99
N TYR A 230 -15.45 -1.90 -38.90
CA TYR A 230 -14.26 -1.06 -38.81
C TYR A 230 -13.21 -1.43 -39.86
N LEU A 231 -12.93 -2.73 -40.08
CA LEU A 231 -11.94 -3.18 -41.04
C LEU A 231 -12.39 -2.95 -42.51
N ALA A 232 -13.69 -2.88 -42.75
CA ALA A 232 -14.21 -2.52 -44.07
C ALA A 232 -13.92 -1.05 -44.45
N GLU A 233 -13.97 -0.17 -43.44
CA GLU A 233 -13.65 1.25 -43.61
C GLU A 233 -12.16 1.56 -43.46
N ASN A 234 -11.45 0.75 -42.63
CA ASN A 234 -10.04 0.93 -42.30
C ASN A 234 -9.28 -0.38 -42.52
N PRO A 235 -8.91 -0.72 -43.75
CA PRO A 235 -8.22 -1.96 -44.07
C PRO A 235 -6.87 -2.05 -43.38
N VAL A 236 -6.65 -3.12 -42.61
CA VAL A 236 -5.41 -3.42 -41.89
C VAL A 236 -4.77 -4.66 -42.50
N TYR A 237 -3.47 -4.61 -42.69
CA TYR A 237 -2.67 -5.70 -43.22
C TYR A 237 -1.77 -6.27 -42.15
N ASP A 238 -1.53 -7.59 -42.20
CA ASP A 238 -0.57 -8.26 -41.32
C ASP A 238 0.88 -7.98 -41.77
N GLU A 239 1.84 -8.53 -41.04
CA GLU A 239 3.29 -8.39 -41.30
C GLU A 239 3.72 -8.96 -42.69
N ASN A 240 2.90 -9.83 -43.26
CA ASN A 240 3.11 -10.42 -44.57
C ASN A 240 2.37 -9.65 -45.68
N GLY A 241 1.73 -8.55 -45.35
CA GLY A 241 0.95 -7.73 -46.29
C GLY A 241 -0.41 -8.34 -46.64
N GLN A 242 -0.92 -9.34 -45.89
CA GLN A 242 -2.24 -9.91 -46.10
C GLN A 242 -3.31 -9.11 -45.38
N LEU A 243 -4.42 -8.86 -46.07
CA LEU A 243 -5.57 -8.15 -45.49
C LEU A 243 -6.16 -8.96 -44.33
N ILE A 244 -6.25 -8.32 -43.16
CA ILE A 244 -6.91 -8.89 -42.00
C ILE A 244 -8.42 -8.86 -42.21
N THR A 245 -9.04 -10.03 -42.15
CA THR A 245 -10.50 -10.17 -42.33
C THR A 245 -11.10 -10.86 -41.12
N VAL A 246 -12.39 -10.56 -40.86
CA VAL A 246 -13.17 -11.29 -39.82
C VAL A 246 -14.05 -12.31 -40.54
N PRO A 247 -13.74 -13.60 -40.42
CA PRO A 247 -14.58 -14.62 -41.02
C PRO A 247 -15.92 -14.72 -40.23
N TYR A 248 -17.01 -14.88 -40.96
CA TYR A 248 -18.35 -15.16 -40.41
C TYR A 248 -18.95 -14.12 -39.43
N ALA A 249 -18.78 -12.85 -39.68
CA ALA A 249 -19.65 -11.83 -39.10
C ALA A 249 -20.89 -11.61 -40.01
N GLY A 250 -21.74 -12.62 -40.02
CA GLY A 250 -23.03 -12.56 -40.74
C GLY A 250 -24.12 -11.95 -39.87
#